data_cdd202454b0b9494b4e6ffd069cf2bc5
#
_entry.id   cdd202454b0b9494b4e6ffd069cf2bc5
#
_cell.length_a   1.000
_cell.length_b   1.000
_cell.length_c   1.000
_cell.angle_alpha   90.00
_cell.angle_beta   90.00
_cell.angle_gamma   90.00
#
_symmetry.space_group_name_H-M   'P 1'
#
loop_
_entity.id
_entity.type
_entity.pdbx_description
1 polymer ?
#
loop_
_entity_poly.entity_id
_entity_poly.type
_entity_poly.pdbx_seq_one_letter_code
_entity_poly.pdbx_strand_id
1 'polypeptide(L)'
;MKRRQDRNQGGLAFRFMKGLVNFFRSYRRWSNKGFVAVLLLAVALSMGLVLLFESFQGMPLTSQKRDTISQEGTKQKSQEQEEEKTARIMANGDLLYHDGLFFSAKKEDGTYDFHENFEYVTPWLKQADLAIGDFEGTINKDHYLAGYPLFNAPAEVMDAIKDAGYHVLDLAHNHILDSQIEGVISTADIIEKAGITPIGVYTHEPRDQAPLVIKEVNGIKVALLAYSYGFNGIEQYISQEDYNRYLSDLNEDKMKAEIERAEKEADITIIMPQMGVEYRLEPTEEQKALYHKMIDWGADIIFGGHPHVVEPSETVEKDGEKKLIIYSMGNFISNQRIESMGDEENAKWTERGVLMDVTIKKKDGKTTIGTAKAHPTWVNRTPKGTFSPEGYPLYHYQTYILEDFIEGGSHRDQLDEATKERIDTAYKEMNEHVGLKWD
;
A
#
# COMPACT_ATOMS: atom_id res chain seq x y z
N MET A 1 -42.48 29.53 8.97
CA MET A 1 -43.26 28.33 8.59
C MET A 1 -42.54 27.53 7.51
N LYS A 2 -41.38 26.95 7.75
CA LYS A 2 -40.63 26.10 6.78
C LYS A 2 -39.64 25.18 7.56
N ARG A 3 -40.12 24.28 8.40
CA ARG A 3 -39.31 23.28 9.14
C ARG A 3 -40.12 22.05 9.58
N ARG A 4 -41.01 21.53 8.73
CA ARG A 4 -41.82 20.33 9.09
C ARG A 4 -42.05 19.32 7.97
N GLN A 5 -41.32 19.38 6.85
CA GLN A 5 -41.52 18.44 5.74
C GLN A 5 -40.42 17.37 5.54
N ASP A 6 -39.24 17.48 6.17
CA ASP A 6 -38.13 16.55 5.90
C ASP A 6 -37.99 15.35 6.84
N ARG A 7 -38.97 15.11 7.75
CA ARG A 7 -38.92 13.95 8.68
C ARG A 7 -39.68 12.71 8.23
N ASN A 8 -40.43 12.74 7.13
CA ASN A 8 -41.27 11.59 6.72
C ASN A 8 -40.75 10.70 5.61
N GLN A 9 -39.70 11.08 4.89
CA GLN A 9 -39.17 10.25 3.79
C GLN A 9 -38.22 9.15 4.27
N GLY A 10 -37.44 9.36 5.35
CA GLY A 10 -36.56 8.34 5.91
C GLY A 10 -37.28 7.16 6.60
N GLY A 11 -38.49 7.40 7.10
CA GLY A 11 -39.29 6.38 7.80
C GLY A 11 -39.91 5.32 6.87
N LEU A 12 -40.21 5.68 5.63
CA LEU A 12 -40.83 4.76 4.66
C LEU A 12 -39.80 3.79 4.07
N ALA A 13 -38.62 4.29 3.69
CA ALA A 13 -37.52 3.47 3.17
C ALA A 13 -37.02 2.47 4.22
N PHE A 14 -36.89 2.90 5.48
CA PHE A 14 -36.46 2.03 6.58
C PHE A 14 -37.50 0.93 6.91
N ARG A 15 -38.79 1.25 6.84
CA ARG A 15 -39.89 0.27 6.99
C ARG A 15 -39.93 -0.72 5.84
N PHE A 16 -39.70 -0.27 4.61
CA PHE A 16 -39.63 -1.10 3.44
C PHE A 16 -38.45 -2.10 3.47
N MET A 17 -37.25 -1.63 3.84
CA MET A 17 -36.06 -2.49 4.05
C MET A 17 -36.27 -3.53 5.15
N LYS A 18 -36.88 -3.15 6.30
CA LYS A 18 -37.18 -4.11 7.36
C LYS A 18 -38.22 -5.17 6.95
N GLY A 19 -39.19 -4.80 6.09
CA GLY A 19 -40.14 -5.72 5.47
C GLY A 19 -39.45 -6.72 4.54
N LEU A 20 -38.53 -6.26 3.71
CA LEU A 20 -37.72 -7.10 2.80
C LEU A 20 -36.83 -8.11 3.57
N VAL A 21 -36.14 -7.67 4.61
CA VAL A 21 -35.29 -8.55 5.43
C VAL A 21 -36.11 -9.64 6.14
N ASN A 22 -37.31 -9.31 6.64
CA ASN A 22 -38.20 -10.29 7.26
C ASN A 22 -38.81 -11.24 6.22
N PHE A 23 -39.11 -10.77 5.02
CA PHE A 23 -39.54 -11.59 3.89
C PHE A 23 -38.48 -12.61 3.49
N PHE A 24 -37.20 -12.21 3.36
CA PHE A 24 -36.12 -13.12 3.04
C PHE A 24 -35.77 -14.11 4.17
N ARG A 25 -36.01 -13.76 5.45
CA ARG A 25 -35.85 -14.71 6.57
C ARG A 25 -36.91 -15.82 6.59
N SER A 26 -38.13 -15.60 6.06
CA SER A 26 -39.15 -16.61 5.95
C SER A 26 -38.95 -17.58 4.76
N TYR A 27 -38.03 -17.26 3.85
CA TYR A 27 -37.82 -17.88 2.54
C TYR A 27 -37.15 -19.27 2.59
N ARG A 28 -36.65 -19.70 3.73
CA ARG A 28 -35.88 -20.98 3.86
C ARG A 28 -36.76 -22.25 3.72
N ARG A 29 -38.03 -22.14 3.34
CA ARG A 29 -39.00 -23.26 3.28
C ARG A 29 -39.78 -23.38 1.99
N TRP A 30 -39.41 -22.71 0.89
CA TRP A 30 -40.22 -22.78 -0.36
C TRP A 30 -39.58 -23.69 -1.41
N SER A 31 -40.47 -24.40 -2.17
CA SER A 31 -40.07 -25.27 -3.28
C SER A 31 -39.60 -24.48 -4.50
N ASN A 32 -38.79 -25.12 -5.40
CA ASN A 32 -38.24 -24.52 -6.61
C ASN A 32 -39.27 -23.79 -7.51
N LYS A 33 -40.57 -24.17 -7.44
CA LYS A 33 -41.63 -23.50 -8.18
C LYS A 33 -41.98 -22.12 -7.65
N GLY A 34 -41.86 -21.89 -6.35
CA GLY A 34 -42.08 -20.57 -5.73
C GLY A 34 -40.97 -19.55 -6.09
N PHE A 35 -39.74 -20.02 -6.26
CA PHE A 35 -38.59 -19.18 -6.66
C PHE A 35 -38.78 -18.63 -8.08
N VAL A 36 -39.19 -19.48 -9.03
CA VAL A 36 -39.42 -19.07 -10.41
C VAL A 36 -40.57 -18.05 -10.53
N ALA A 37 -41.64 -18.20 -9.76
CA ALA A 37 -42.77 -17.26 -9.76
C ALA A 37 -42.38 -15.85 -9.29
N VAL A 38 -41.55 -15.75 -8.23
CA VAL A 38 -41.06 -14.45 -7.70
C VAL A 38 -40.07 -13.80 -8.67
N LEU A 39 -39.19 -14.57 -9.32
CA LEU A 39 -38.30 -14.07 -10.35
C LEU A 39 -39.03 -13.47 -11.54
N LEU A 40 -40.07 -14.15 -12.02
CA LEU A 40 -40.93 -13.68 -13.12
C LEU A 40 -41.68 -12.39 -12.74
N LEU A 41 -42.14 -12.27 -11.49
CA LEU A 41 -42.81 -11.07 -11.01
C LEU A 41 -41.83 -9.87 -10.90
N ALA A 42 -40.59 -10.09 -10.49
CA ALA A 42 -39.57 -9.06 -10.43
C ALA A 42 -39.15 -8.54 -11.83
N VAL A 43 -39.05 -9.45 -12.81
CA VAL A 43 -38.78 -9.09 -14.20
C VAL A 43 -39.97 -8.32 -14.82
N ALA A 44 -41.23 -8.71 -14.54
CA ALA A 44 -42.39 -7.99 -15.03
C ALA A 44 -42.52 -6.58 -14.45
N LEU A 45 -42.18 -6.40 -13.16
CA LEU A 45 -42.15 -5.08 -12.49
C LEU A 45 -41.04 -4.17 -13.04
N SER A 46 -39.87 -4.72 -13.35
CA SER A 46 -38.78 -3.95 -13.95
C SER A 46 -39.08 -3.50 -15.38
N MET A 47 -39.70 -4.36 -16.20
CA MET A 47 -40.17 -4.00 -17.56
C MET A 47 -41.30 -2.96 -17.51
N GLY A 48 -42.22 -3.05 -16.54
CA GLY A 48 -43.27 -2.04 -16.32
C GLY A 48 -42.72 -0.65 -15.96
N LEU A 49 -41.65 -0.59 -15.18
CA LEU A 49 -40.95 0.67 -14.81
C LEU A 49 -40.23 1.31 -16.01
N VAL A 50 -39.64 0.51 -16.89
CA VAL A 50 -39.00 1.00 -18.13
C VAL A 50 -40.03 1.58 -19.10
N LEU A 51 -41.15 0.91 -19.30
CA LEU A 51 -42.23 1.40 -20.16
C LEU A 51 -42.93 2.66 -19.63
N LEU A 52 -43.03 2.82 -18.31
CA LEU A 52 -43.52 4.06 -17.70
C LEU A 52 -42.52 5.22 -17.87
N PHE A 53 -41.21 4.95 -17.84
CA PHE A 53 -40.17 5.97 -18.05
C PHE A 53 -40.14 6.47 -19.51
N GLU A 54 -40.32 5.58 -20.49
CA GLU A 54 -40.42 5.95 -21.88
C GLU A 54 -41.72 6.73 -22.21
N SER A 55 -42.82 6.46 -21.53
CA SER A 55 -44.09 7.18 -21.69
C SER A 55 -44.08 8.62 -21.19
N PHE A 56 -43.15 8.93 -20.24
CA PHE A 56 -42.99 10.28 -19.71
C PHE A 56 -42.12 11.20 -20.58
N GLN A 57 -41.34 10.63 -21.53
CA GLN A 57 -40.52 11.44 -22.45
C GLN A 57 -41.29 11.94 -23.71
N GLY A 58 -42.54 11.60 -23.85
CA GLY A 58 -43.35 11.84 -25.07
C GLY A 58 -44.34 13.03 -25.01
N MET A 59 -44.35 13.90 -24.01
CA MET A 59 -45.29 15.04 -23.99
C MET A 59 -44.67 16.34 -24.53
N PRO A 60 -45.17 16.92 -25.62
CA PRO A 60 -44.68 18.17 -26.15
C PRO A 60 -45.25 19.36 -25.38
N LEU A 61 -44.35 20.20 -24.85
CA LEU A 61 -44.67 21.55 -24.35
C LEU A 61 -44.91 22.48 -25.55
N THR A 62 -46.10 23.04 -25.65
CA THR A 62 -46.53 23.98 -26.68
C THR A 62 -45.68 25.23 -26.71
N SER A 63 -45.18 25.56 -27.90
CA SER A 63 -44.38 26.77 -28.19
C SER A 63 -45.25 27.98 -28.42
N GLN A 64 -44.83 29.13 -27.88
CA GLN A 64 -45.14 30.43 -28.47
C GLN A 64 -44.03 30.84 -29.44
N LYS A 65 -44.42 31.08 -30.70
CA LYS A 65 -43.58 31.66 -31.75
C LYS A 65 -43.10 33.06 -31.38
N ARG A 66 -41.83 33.32 -31.60
CA ARG A 66 -41.29 34.61 -32.02
C ARG A 66 -40.26 34.37 -33.11
N ASP A 67 -40.57 34.89 -34.27
CA ASP A 67 -39.64 34.98 -35.40
C ASP A 67 -38.50 35.94 -35.04
N THR A 68 -37.28 35.62 -35.38
CA THR A 68 -36.34 36.48 -36.11
C THR A 68 -34.96 35.88 -36.28
N ILE A 69 -34.51 35.91 -37.54
CA ILE A 69 -33.15 36.11 -38.07
C ILE A 69 -32.13 34.98 -37.90
N SER A 70 -31.86 34.32 -39.03
CA SER A 70 -30.73 33.47 -39.37
C SER A 70 -29.40 34.20 -39.14
N GLN A 71 -28.53 33.58 -38.31
CA GLN A 71 -27.08 33.67 -38.45
C GLN A 71 -26.53 32.23 -38.38
N GLU A 72 -25.89 31.85 -39.48
CA GLU A 72 -25.02 30.67 -39.51
C GLU A 72 -23.86 30.90 -38.53
N GLY A 73 -23.99 30.31 -37.34
CA GLY A 73 -22.92 30.23 -36.36
C GLY A 73 -22.40 28.80 -36.36
N THR A 74 -21.21 28.61 -36.88
CA THR A 74 -20.39 27.40 -36.74
C THR A 74 -20.41 26.95 -35.28
N LYS A 75 -21.07 25.82 -34.96
CA LYS A 75 -20.95 25.19 -33.65
C LYS A 75 -19.53 24.67 -33.51
N GLN A 76 -18.63 25.48 -32.99
CA GLN A 76 -17.44 24.97 -32.32
C GLN A 76 -17.93 24.12 -31.13
N LYS A 77 -17.76 22.81 -31.24
CA LYS A 77 -17.78 21.92 -30.09
C LYS A 77 -16.66 22.41 -29.17
N SER A 78 -17.00 23.10 -28.09
CA SER A 78 -16.10 23.28 -26.99
C SER A 78 -15.71 21.88 -26.53
N GLN A 79 -14.50 21.45 -26.81
CA GLN A 79 -13.87 20.35 -26.09
C GLN A 79 -13.79 20.86 -24.64
N GLU A 80 -14.62 20.35 -23.75
CA GLU A 80 -14.34 20.41 -22.32
C GLU A 80 -12.96 19.75 -22.16
N GLN A 81 -11.96 20.56 -21.89
CA GLN A 81 -10.64 20.02 -21.49
C GLN A 81 -10.88 19.29 -20.17
N GLU A 82 -10.63 17.99 -20.16
CA GLU A 82 -10.66 17.20 -18.94
C GLU A 82 -9.61 17.76 -17.98
N GLU A 83 -10.02 18.09 -16.75
CA GLU A 83 -9.14 18.63 -15.72
C GLU A 83 -8.07 17.59 -15.37
N GLU A 84 -6.80 18.00 -15.33
CA GLU A 84 -5.70 17.12 -14.96
C GLU A 84 -5.87 16.68 -13.49
N LYS A 85 -5.92 15.36 -13.28
CA LYS A 85 -5.95 14.75 -11.94
C LYS A 85 -4.53 14.41 -11.52
N THR A 86 -4.23 14.57 -10.25
CA THR A 86 -2.93 14.20 -9.67
C THR A 86 -3.11 13.42 -8.39
N ALA A 87 -2.20 12.48 -8.12
CA ALA A 87 -2.10 11.80 -6.84
C ALA A 87 -0.64 11.65 -6.44
N ARG A 88 -0.35 11.90 -5.16
CA ARG A 88 0.97 11.75 -4.55
C ARG A 88 1.06 10.42 -3.83
N ILE A 89 1.98 9.58 -4.26
CA ILE A 89 2.24 8.26 -3.70
C ILE A 89 3.56 8.30 -2.96
N MET A 90 3.56 7.84 -1.71
CA MET A 90 4.79 7.61 -0.96
C MET A 90 4.94 6.13 -0.64
N ALA A 91 6.16 5.60 -0.77
CA ALA A 91 6.49 4.23 -0.44
C ALA A 91 7.83 4.14 0.27
N ASN A 92 7.93 3.23 1.22
CA ASN A 92 9.18 2.93 1.93
C ASN A 92 9.39 1.41 2.04
N GLY A 93 10.65 1.03 2.31
CA GLY A 93 11.05 -0.36 2.54
C GLY A 93 10.70 -0.87 3.94
N ASP A 94 11.55 -1.71 4.48
CA ASP A 94 11.27 -2.68 5.51
C ASP A 94 10.90 -2.04 6.87
N LEU A 95 9.68 -2.32 7.34
CA LEU A 95 9.23 -2.10 8.72
C LEU A 95 9.51 -3.40 9.49
N LEU A 96 10.76 -3.56 9.95
CA LEU A 96 11.30 -4.80 10.49
C LEU A 96 11.51 -4.71 12.01
N TYR A 97 10.64 -5.36 12.77
CA TYR A 97 10.59 -5.22 14.23
C TYR A 97 11.39 -6.30 14.96
N HIS A 98 12.63 -5.95 15.37
CA HIS A 98 13.51 -6.77 16.21
C HIS A 98 13.19 -6.65 17.70
N ASP A 99 13.72 -7.57 18.52
CA ASP A 99 13.55 -7.61 19.99
C ASP A 99 13.87 -6.28 20.66
N GLY A 100 14.94 -5.58 20.23
CA GLY A 100 15.34 -4.29 20.79
C GLY A 100 14.27 -3.21 20.68
N LEU A 101 13.47 -3.23 19.59
CA LEU A 101 12.34 -2.33 19.42
C LEU A 101 11.21 -2.69 20.40
N PHE A 102 10.90 -3.99 20.57
CA PHE A 102 9.86 -4.43 21.52
C PHE A 102 10.21 -4.04 22.95
N PHE A 103 11.44 -4.35 23.39
CA PHE A 103 11.87 -4.00 24.74
C PHE A 103 11.78 -2.51 25.00
N SER A 104 12.15 -1.71 24.00
CA SER A 104 12.17 -0.25 24.10
C SER A 104 10.79 0.39 24.04
N ALA A 105 9.83 -0.25 23.37
CA ALA A 105 8.43 0.18 23.23
C ALA A 105 7.53 -0.28 24.39
N LYS A 106 8.00 -1.25 25.22
CA LYS A 106 7.21 -1.83 26.31
C LYS A 106 6.98 -0.79 27.44
N LYS A 107 5.71 -0.63 27.83
CA LYS A 107 5.29 0.23 28.94
C LYS A 107 5.22 -0.53 30.26
N GLU A 108 5.12 0.19 31.38
CA GLU A 108 5.01 -0.37 32.72
C GLU A 108 3.76 -1.27 32.92
N ASP A 109 2.67 -0.98 32.20
CA ASP A 109 1.45 -1.76 32.23
C ASP A 109 1.51 -3.03 31.38
N GLY A 110 2.63 -3.29 30.69
CA GLY A 110 2.88 -4.44 29.84
C GLY A 110 2.41 -4.28 28.40
N THR A 111 1.77 -3.19 28.03
CA THR A 111 1.43 -2.83 26.64
C THR A 111 2.63 -2.25 25.90
N TYR A 112 2.50 -2.01 24.60
CA TYR A 112 3.55 -1.46 23.76
C TYR A 112 3.14 -0.13 23.13
N ASP A 113 4.13 0.75 22.88
CA ASP A 113 3.92 2.00 22.17
C ASP A 113 5.06 2.26 21.19
N PHE A 114 4.74 2.24 19.89
CA PHE A 114 5.69 2.39 18.79
C PHE A 114 5.60 3.75 18.09
N HIS A 115 4.80 4.70 18.58
CA HIS A 115 4.58 5.98 17.90
C HIS A 115 5.88 6.79 17.74
N GLU A 116 6.84 6.65 18.66
CA GLU A 116 8.14 7.33 18.55
C GLU A 116 8.92 6.94 17.29
N ASN A 117 8.66 5.72 16.73
CA ASN A 117 9.35 5.26 15.53
C ASN A 117 9.03 6.14 14.32
N PHE A 118 7.83 6.73 14.29
CA PHE A 118 7.30 7.51 13.19
C PHE A 118 7.21 9.03 13.47
N GLU A 119 7.72 9.50 14.59
CA GLU A 119 7.59 10.90 15.02
C GLU A 119 7.98 11.89 13.91
N TYR A 120 9.11 11.68 13.27
CA TYR A 120 9.66 12.60 12.27
C TYR A 120 9.20 12.29 10.84
N VAL A 121 8.65 11.11 10.57
CA VAL A 121 8.18 10.71 9.23
C VAL A 121 6.69 10.89 9.05
N THR A 122 5.90 10.93 10.14
CA THR A 122 4.45 11.16 10.10
C THR A 122 4.05 12.44 9.34
N PRO A 123 4.74 13.60 9.53
CA PRO A 123 4.41 14.81 8.76
C PRO A 123 4.63 14.66 7.24
N TRP A 124 5.53 13.78 6.82
CA TRP A 124 5.79 13.45 5.42
C TRP A 124 4.71 12.51 4.89
N LEU A 125 4.50 11.37 5.54
CA LEU A 125 3.52 10.35 5.12
C LEU A 125 2.10 10.90 5.01
N LYS A 126 1.70 11.81 5.90
CA LYS A 126 0.38 12.48 5.85
C LYS A 126 0.19 13.45 4.69
N GLN A 127 1.23 13.73 3.91
CA GLN A 127 1.10 14.49 2.66
C GLN A 127 0.83 13.59 1.45
N ALA A 128 0.93 12.27 1.59
CA ALA A 128 0.61 11.32 0.55
C ALA A 128 -0.90 11.13 0.42
N ASP A 129 -1.38 11.05 -0.81
CA ASP A 129 -2.75 10.56 -1.09
C ASP A 129 -2.81 9.02 -0.96
N LEU A 130 -1.66 8.35 -1.14
CA LEU A 130 -1.49 6.91 -0.93
C LEU A 130 -0.10 6.63 -0.35
N ALA A 131 -0.03 6.20 0.92
CA ALA A 131 1.20 5.77 1.58
C ALA A 131 1.26 4.24 1.65
N ILE A 132 2.39 3.66 1.24
CA ILE A 132 2.63 2.22 1.16
C ILE A 132 3.88 1.89 1.97
N GLY A 133 3.83 0.84 2.79
CA GLY A 133 4.99 0.33 3.55
C GLY A 133 5.16 -1.17 3.32
N ASP A 134 6.36 -1.67 3.56
CA ASP A 134 6.66 -3.10 3.60
C ASP A 134 6.71 -3.54 5.08
N PHE A 135 5.74 -4.34 5.53
CA PHE A 135 5.71 -4.85 6.90
C PHE A 135 6.33 -6.25 6.93
N GLU A 136 7.61 -6.32 7.26
CA GLU A 136 8.39 -7.55 7.25
C GLU A 136 8.32 -8.26 8.61
N GLY A 137 7.51 -9.32 8.66
CA GLY A 137 7.25 -10.13 9.86
C GLY A 137 5.80 -10.55 9.98
N THR A 138 5.46 -11.16 11.11
CA THR A 138 4.09 -11.60 11.42
C THR A 138 3.55 -10.90 12.67
N ILE A 139 2.24 -10.94 12.85
CA ILE A 139 1.55 -10.59 14.08
C ILE A 139 0.60 -11.74 14.41
N ASN A 140 1.01 -12.58 15.36
CA ASN A 140 0.21 -13.70 15.82
C ASN A 140 0.22 -13.76 17.37
N LYS A 141 -0.94 -13.50 17.98
CA LYS A 141 -1.10 -13.45 19.45
C LYS A 141 -0.90 -14.80 20.13
N ASP A 142 -1.04 -15.89 19.39
CA ASP A 142 -0.91 -17.26 19.89
C ASP A 142 0.54 -17.75 19.85
N HIS A 143 1.46 -16.94 19.29
CA HIS A 143 2.89 -17.18 19.25
C HIS A 143 3.65 -16.21 20.15
N TYR A 144 4.86 -16.62 20.60
CA TYR A 144 5.75 -15.71 21.35
C TYR A 144 6.17 -14.54 20.48
N LEU A 145 6.29 -13.36 21.09
CA LEU A 145 6.92 -12.22 20.47
C LEU A 145 8.39 -12.54 20.22
N ALA A 146 8.88 -12.30 19.03
CA ALA A 146 10.26 -12.60 18.64
C ALA A 146 10.73 -11.66 17.53
N GLY A 147 12.03 -11.32 17.57
CA GLY A 147 12.78 -10.79 16.44
C GLY A 147 13.42 -11.93 15.64
N TYR A 148 14.62 -11.67 15.08
CA TYR A 148 15.36 -12.67 14.31
C TYR A 148 15.57 -13.98 15.10
N PRO A 149 15.42 -15.17 14.50
CA PRO A 149 15.17 -15.42 13.07
C PRO A 149 13.69 -15.58 12.67
N LEU A 150 12.75 -15.55 13.61
CA LEU A 150 11.32 -15.76 13.36
C LEU A 150 10.52 -14.56 13.91
N PHE A 151 10.24 -13.59 13.05
CA PHE A 151 9.64 -12.34 13.45
C PHE A 151 8.15 -12.47 13.77
N ASN A 152 7.80 -12.10 14.99
CA ASN A 152 6.41 -11.98 15.44
C ASN A 152 6.27 -10.75 16.35
N ALA A 153 5.70 -9.67 15.82
CA ALA A 153 5.59 -8.38 16.47
C ALA A 153 4.35 -8.26 17.38
N PRO A 154 4.37 -7.37 18.40
CA PRO A 154 3.17 -6.98 19.13
C PRO A 154 2.14 -6.31 18.21
N ALA A 155 0.85 -6.60 18.42
CA ALA A 155 -0.22 -6.06 17.58
C ALA A 155 -0.33 -4.52 17.65
N GLU A 156 0.11 -3.92 18.74
CA GLU A 156 0.11 -2.47 18.97
C GLU A 156 1.02 -1.71 17.97
N VAL A 157 1.88 -2.41 17.24
CA VAL A 157 2.66 -1.78 16.15
C VAL A 157 1.72 -1.20 15.09
N MET A 158 0.56 -1.82 14.87
CA MET A 158 -0.41 -1.35 13.86
C MET A 158 -1.08 -0.02 14.24
N ASP A 159 -1.20 0.29 15.53
CA ASP A 159 -1.71 1.60 15.97
C ASP A 159 -0.75 2.72 15.51
N ALA A 160 0.55 2.53 15.72
CA ALA A 160 1.56 3.50 15.32
C ALA A 160 1.68 3.63 13.78
N ILE A 161 1.64 2.52 13.04
CA ILE A 161 1.68 2.50 11.57
C ILE A 161 0.45 3.23 11.00
N LYS A 162 -0.76 2.93 11.52
CA LYS A 162 -1.99 3.61 11.13
C LYS A 162 -1.92 5.11 11.39
N ASP A 163 -1.50 5.52 12.58
CA ASP A 163 -1.46 6.92 13.00
C ASP A 163 -0.38 7.70 12.25
N ALA A 164 0.66 7.02 11.75
CA ALA A 164 1.66 7.58 10.84
C ALA A 164 1.07 7.90 9.45
N GLY A 165 -0.02 7.26 9.04
CA GLY A 165 -0.74 7.59 7.82
C GLY A 165 -0.63 6.54 6.70
N TYR A 166 -0.24 5.31 6.99
CA TYR A 166 -0.19 4.24 5.98
C TYR A 166 -1.59 3.81 5.54
N HIS A 167 -1.72 3.53 4.24
CA HIS A 167 -2.95 3.07 3.60
C HIS A 167 -2.86 1.61 3.15
N VAL A 168 -1.64 1.16 2.81
CA VAL A 168 -1.35 -0.17 2.28
C VAL A 168 -0.09 -0.71 2.92
N LEU A 169 -0.06 -2.00 3.24
CA LEU A 169 1.12 -2.72 3.67
C LEU A 169 1.36 -3.93 2.79
N ASP A 170 2.59 -4.05 2.28
CA ASP A 170 3.09 -5.26 1.64
C ASP A 170 3.40 -6.32 2.69
N LEU A 171 2.95 -7.55 2.42
CA LEU A 171 3.19 -8.75 3.22
C LEU A 171 3.86 -9.86 2.41
N ALA A 172 4.21 -9.63 1.15
CA ALA A 172 4.88 -10.63 0.32
C ALA A 172 6.39 -10.62 0.57
N HIS A 173 6.80 -11.06 1.75
CA HIS A 173 8.20 -11.13 2.16
C HIS A 173 8.55 -12.52 2.69
N ASN A 174 9.85 -12.81 2.80
CA ASN A 174 10.37 -14.10 3.23
C ASN A 174 9.99 -14.48 4.68
N HIS A 175 9.64 -13.51 5.54
CA HIS A 175 9.24 -13.73 6.94
C HIS A 175 7.72 -13.86 7.16
N ILE A 176 6.88 -13.84 6.12
CA ILE A 176 5.43 -13.95 6.31
C ILE A 176 4.97 -15.32 6.86
N LEU A 177 5.78 -16.35 6.71
CA LEU A 177 5.51 -17.68 7.26
C LEU A 177 6.13 -17.94 8.64
N ASP A 178 6.77 -16.96 9.28
CA ASP A 178 7.46 -17.15 10.57
C ASP A 178 6.53 -17.65 11.69
N SER A 179 5.25 -17.33 11.62
CA SER A 179 4.19 -17.89 12.48
C SER A 179 3.23 -18.81 11.71
N GLN A 180 3.72 -19.52 10.69
CA GLN A 180 2.97 -20.44 9.82
C GLN A 180 1.77 -19.74 9.12
N ILE A 181 0.85 -20.53 8.53
CA ILE A 181 -0.35 -19.99 7.85
C ILE A 181 -1.26 -19.22 8.81
N GLU A 182 -1.34 -19.63 10.06
CA GLU A 182 -2.08 -18.91 11.10
C GLU A 182 -1.53 -17.49 11.29
N GLY A 183 -0.21 -17.34 11.18
CA GLY A 183 0.45 -16.02 11.20
C GLY A 183 0.08 -15.16 10.00
N VAL A 184 0.08 -15.71 8.78
CA VAL A 184 -0.37 -15.02 7.56
C VAL A 184 -1.79 -14.46 7.75
N ILE A 185 -2.72 -15.32 8.18
CA ILE A 185 -4.12 -14.97 8.37
C ILE A 185 -4.27 -13.91 9.49
N SER A 186 -3.61 -14.14 10.64
CA SER A 186 -3.68 -13.21 11.78
C SER A 186 -3.12 -11.84 11.43
N THR A 187 -1.98 -11.78 10.74
CA THR A 187 -1.34 -10.52 10.35
C THR A 187 -2.23 -9.71 9.42
N ALA A 188 -2.74 -10.33 8.34
CA ALA A 188 -3.64 -9.66 7.41
C ALA A 188 -4.92 -9.15 8.10
N ASP A 189 -5.55 -9.98 8.96
CA ASP A 189 -6.77 -9.62 9.71
C ASP A 189 -6.53 -8.44 10.68
N ILE A 190 -5.38 -8.36 11.33
CA ILE A 190 -5.01 -7.24 12.21
C ILE A 190 -4.81 -5.95 11.42
N ILE A 191 -4.13 -6.03 10.27
CA ILE A 191 -3.90 -4.89 9.36
C ILE A 191 -5.23 -4.36 8.82
N GLU A 192 -6.12 -5.25 8.37
CA GLU A 192 -7.46 -4.88 7.88
C GLU A 192 -8.32 -4.23 8.98
N LYS A 193 -8.27 -4.76 10.21
CA LYS A 193 -8.96 -4.17 11.37
C LYS A 193 -8.44 -2.78 11.73
N ALA A 194 -7.16 -2.50 11.48
CA ALA A 194 -6.61 -1.16 11.59
C ALA A 194 -7.10 -0.21 10.48
N GLY A 195 -7.76 -0.72 9.44
CA GLY A 195 -8.22 0.05 8.28
C GLY A 195 -7.17 0.25 7.21
N ILE A 196 -6.09 -0.53 7.26
CA ILE A 196 -5.02 -0.58 6.27
C ILE A 196 -5.27 -1.78 5.34
N THR A 197 -4.86 -1.70 4.09
CA THR A 197 -5.06 -2.80 3.12
C THR A 197 -3.79 -3.63 3.01
N PRO A 198 -3.80 -4.92 3.35
CA PRO A 198 -2.69 -5.82 3.07
C PRO A 198 -2.65 -6.18 1.58
N ILE A 199 -1.45 -6.32 1.01
CA ILE A 199 -1.19 -6.88 -0.31
C ILE A 199 -0.18 -8.03 -0.22
N GLY A 200 -0.11 -8.88 -1.24
CA GLY A 200 0.87 -9.97 -1.28
C GLY A 200 0.49 -11.23 -0.51
N VAL A 201 -0.69 -11.25 0.13
CA VAL A 201 -1.29 -12.43 0.75
C VAL A 201 -2.78 -12.52 0.43
N TYR A 202 -3.35 -13.73 0.45
CA TYR A 202 -4.71 -14.01 -0.03
C TYR A 202 -5.53 -14.77 1.02
N THR A 203 -6.08 -14.06 2.00
CA THR A 203 -6.78 -14.66 3.15
C THR A 203 -8.26 -14.88 2.93
N HIS A 204 -8.91 -14.10 2.06
CA HIS A 204 -10.35 -14.22 1.76
C HIS A 204 -10.62 -15.21 0.62
N GLU A 205 -10.02 -14.97 -0.54
CA GLU A 205 -10.13 -15.82 -1.72
C GLU A 205 -8.77 -16.43 -2.08
N PRO A 206 -8.69 -17.61 -2.72
CA PRO A 206 -7.41 -18.11 -3.23
C PRO A 206 -6.79 -17.15 -4.24
N ARG A 207 -5.44 -17.09 -4.31
CA ARG A 207 -4.68 -16.19 -5.18
C ARG A 207 -5.19 -16.14 -6.63
N ASP A 208 -5.50 -17.30 -7.20
CA ASP A 208 -5.97 -17.44 -8.59
C ASP A 208 -7.40 -16.92 -8.83
N GLN A 209 -8.17 -16.66 -7.77
CA GLN A 209 -9.54 -16.17 -7.80
C GLN A 209 -9.69 -14.77 -7.20
N ALA A 210 -8.67 -14.31 -6.47
CA ALA A 210 -8.73 -13.04 -5.77
C ALA A 210 -8.84 -11.85 -6.75
N PRO A 211 -9.65 -10.84 -6.41
CA PRO A 211 -9.64 -9.59 -7.14
C PRO A 211 -8.28 -8.89 -6.97
N LEU A 212 -7.89 -8.09 -7.97
CA LEU A 212 -6.75 -7.20 -7.81
C LEU A 212 -7.04 -6.14 -6.73
N VAL A 213 -6.03 -5.80 -5.94
CA VAL A 213 -6.11 -4.64 -5.06
C VAL A 213 -5.93 -3.38 -5.90
N ILE A 214 -7.01 -2.65 -6.11
CA ILE A 214 -7.03 -1.38 -6.83
C ILE A 214 -7.52 -0.29 -5.88
N LYS A 215 -6.70 0.73 -5.66
CA LYS A 215 -7.05 1.94 -4.92
C LYS A 215 -7.44 3.05 -5.88
N GLU A 216 -8.59 3.66 -5.68
CA GLU A 216 -8.95 4.88 -6.40
C GLU A 216 -8.52 6.10 -5.60
N VAL A 217 -7.55 6.83 -6.13
CA VAL A 217 -6.92 7.99 -5.49
C VAL A 217 -7.09 9.20 -6.40
N ASN A 218 -7.84 10.19 -5.94
CA ASN A 218 -8.15 11.42 -6.71
C ASN A 218 -8.72 11.12 -8.13
N GLY A 219 -9.45 9.99 -8.27
CA GLY A 219 -10.01 9.55 -9.55
C GLY A 219 -8.99 8.91 -10.49
N ILE A 220 -7.86 8.43 -9.95
CA ILE A 220 -6.86 7.61 -10.62
C ILE A 220 -6.89 6.23 -9.96
N LYS A 221 -7.00 5.17 -10.77
CA LYS A 221 -6.98 3.78 -10.30
C LYS A 221 -5.55 3.28 -10.24
N VAL A 222 -5.09 2.93 -9.06
CA VAL A 222 -3.75 2.40 -8.78
C VAL A 222 -3.87 0.92 -8.44
N ALA A 223 -3.37 0.04 -9.30
CA ALA A 223 -3.24 -1.38 -8.99
C ALA A 223 -1.97 -1.62 -8.17
N LEU A 224 -2.07 -2.48 -7.17
CA LEU A 224 -1.01 -2.79 -6.23
C LEU A 224 -0.78 -4.30 -6.20
N LEU A 225 0.44 -4.73 -6.50
CA LEU A 225 0.86 -6.12 -6.52
C LEU A 225 2.15 -6.28 -5.69
N ALA A 226 2.32 -7.43 -5.06
CA ALA A 226 3.52 -7.73 -4.27
C ALA A 226 3.89 -9.20 -4.38
N TYR A 227 5.18 -9.52 -4.38
CA TYR A 227 5.71 -10.86 -4.64
C TYR A 227 6.97 -11.14 -3.83
N SER A 228 7.13 -12.37 -3.31
CA SER A 228 8.32 -12.81 -2.59
C SER A 228 9.10 -13.88 -3.34
N TYR A 229 10.42 -13.84 -3.22
CA TYR A 229 11.33 -14.84 -3.80
C TYR A 229 11.23 -16.21 -3.11
N GLY A 230 10.73 -16.25 -1.85
CA GLY A 230 10.62 -17.45 -1.04
C GLY A 230 10.22 -17.12 0.40
N PHE A 231 10.22 -18.12 1.27
CA PHE A 231 9.71 -18.02 2.64
C PHE A 231 10.64 -18.71 3.65
N ASN A 232 11.96 -18.46 3.50
CA ASN A 232 13.02 -18.96 4.39
C ASN A 232 13.04 -20.49 4.58
N GLY A 233 12.53 -21.25 3.61
CA GLY A 233 12.43 -22.71 3.68
C GLY A 233 11.28 -23.20 4.57
N ILE A 234 10.49 -22.31 5.17
CA ILE A 234 9.32 -22.70 5.99
C ILE A 234 8.21 -23.26 5.11
N GLU A 235 8.14 -22.84 3.85
CA GLU A 235 7.19 -23.33 2.85
C GLU A 235 7.22 -24.86 2.66
N GLN A 236 8.33 -25.51 2.98
CA GLN A 236 8.41 -26.99 2.94
C GLN A 236 7.55 -27.70 4.00
N TYR A 237 7.09 -26.97 5.03
CA TYR A 237 6.28 -27.52 6.13
C TYR A 237 4.78 -27.25 5.98
N ILE A 238 4.37 -26.52 4.95
CA ILE A 238 2.96 -26.28 4.65
C ILE A 238 2.49 -27.12 3.45
N SER A 239 1.18 -27.29 3.30
CA SER A 239 0.64 -27.99 2.14
C SER A 239 0.81 -27.18 0.85
N GLN A 240 0.92 -27.85 -0.30
CA GLN A 240 0.94 -27.18 -1.61
C GLN A 240 -0.36 -26.41 -1.87
N GLU A 241 -1.49 -26.86 -1.29
CA GLU A 241 -2.79 -26.20 -1.37
C GLU A 241 -2.72 -24.84 -0.65
N ASP A 242 -2.22 -24.81 0.60
CA ASP A 242 -2.07 -23.58 1.38
C ASP A 242 -1.05 -22.64 0.74
N TYR A 243 0.08 -23.16 0.26
CA TYR A 243 1.05 -22.38 -0.49
C TYR A 243 0.42 -21.64 -1.68
N ASN A 244 -0.30 -22.37 -2.53
CA ASN A 244 -0.94 -21.80 -3.71
C ASN A 244 -2.10 -20.86 -3.37
N ARG A 245 -2.76 -21.10 -2.23
CA ARG A 245 -3.91 -20.32 -1.78
C ARG A 245 -3.51 -18.97 -1.21
N TYR A 246 -2.53 -18.96 -0.27
CA TYR A 246 -2.29 -17.81 0.60
C TYR A 246 -1.13 -16.93 0.15
N LEU A 247 -0.16 -17.44 -0.60
CA LEU A 247 1.13 -16.80 -0.80
C LEU A 247 1.33 -16.24 -2.20
N SER A 248 2.04 -15.13 -2.26
CA SER A 248 2.44 -14.45 -3.50
C SER A 248 3.93 -14.65 -3.75
N ASP A 249 4.26 -15.65 -4.54
CA ASP A 249 5.62 -15.98 -4.97
C ASP A 249 5.99 -15.35 -6.32
N LEU A 250 7.31 -15.31 -6.64
CA LEU A 250 7.85 -14.86 -7.92
C LEU A 250 7.64 -15.89 -9.05
N ASN A 251 6.46 -16.49 -9.15
CA ASN A 251 6.11 -17.34 -10.27
C ASN A 251 5.83 -16.49 -11.51
N GLU A 252 6.72 -16.54 -12.52
CA GLU A 252 6.67 -15.66 -13.69
C GLU A 252 5.34 -15.76 -14.46
N ASP A 253 4.76 -16.95 -14.61
CA ASP A 253 3.49 -17.12 -15.34
C ASP A 253 2.32 -16.46 -14.61
N LYS A 254 2.26 -16.62 -13.26
CA LYS A 254 1.23 -15.99 -12.44
C LYS A 254 1.41 -14.47 -12.41
N MET A 255 2.64 -13.99 -12.14
CA MET A 255 2.96 -12.56 -12.12
C MET A 255 2.59 -11.89 -13.44
N LYS A 256 2.99 -12.48 -14.56
CA LYS A 256 2.65 -11.94 -15.89
C LYS A 256 1.15 -11.80 -16.07
N ALA A 257 0.39 -12.85 -15.74
CA ALA A 257 -1.06 -12.82 -15.88
C ALA A 257 -1.72 -11.75 -14.98
N GLU A 258 -1.24 -11.60 -13.74
CA GLU A 258 -1.72 -10.60 -12.78
C GLU A 258 -1.35 -9.17 -13.21
N ILE A 259 -0.13 -8.93 -13.69
CA ILE A 259 0.33 -7.62 -14.19
C ILE A 259 -0.42 -7.21 -15.46
N GLU A 260 -0.54 -8.12 -16.44
CA GLU A 260 -1.30 -7.86 -17.67
C GLU A 260 -2.81 -7.63 -17.41
N ARG A 261 -3.33 -8.17 -16.30
CA ARG A 261 -4.69 -7.90 -15.84
C ARG A 261 -4.77 -6.53 -15.18
N ALA A 262 -3.79 -6.16 -14.35
CA ALA A 262 -3.70 -4.85 -13.70
C ALA A 262 -3.64 -3.71 -14.71
N GLU A 263 -2.85 -3.84 -15.76
CA GLU A 263 -2.73 -2.90 -16.88
C GLU A 263 -4.07 -2.63 -17.59
N LYS A 264 -4.97 -3.62 -17.60
CA LYS A 264 -6.31 -3.50 -18.22
C LYS A 264 -7.36 -2.90 -17.27
N GLU A 265 -7.22 -3.11 -15.96
CA GLU A 265 -8.25 -2.78 -14.97
C GLU A 265 -7.94 -1.46 -14.22
N ALA A 266 -6.68 -1.01 -14.24
CA ALA A 266 -6.22 0.20 -13.56
C ALA A 266 -5.62 1.24 -14.51
N ASP A 267 -5.29 2.40 -13.99
CA ASP A 267 -4.66 3.50 -14.72
C ASP A 267 -3.14 3.50 -14.57
N ILE A 268 -2.64 2.87 -13.50
CA ILE A 268 -1.22 2.71 -13.20
C ILE A 268 -1.02 1.47 -12.32
N THR A 269 0.09 0.75 -12.54
CA THR A 269 0.42 -0.49 -11.82
C THR A 269 1.72 -0.33 -11.03
N ILE A 270 1.64 -0.54 -9.72
CA ILE A 270 2.78 -0.53 -8.79
C ILE A 270 3.04 -1.95 -8.32
N ILE A 271 4.31 -2.37 -8.34
CA ILE A 271 4.73 -3.68 -7.86
C ILE A 271 5.77 -3.53 -6.74
N MET A 272 5.62 -4.34 -5.69
CA MET A 272 6.55 -4.45 -4.58
C MET A 272 7.15 -5.86 -4.56
N PRO A 273 8.26 -6.12 -5.27
CA PRO A 273 8.92 -7.41 -5.24
C PRO A 273 9.98 -7.47 -4.14
N GLN A 274 9.97 -8.53 -3.37
CA GLN A 274 11.00 -8.90 -2.42
C GLN A 274 11.98 -9.86 -3.10
N MET A 275 13.17 -9.37 -3.48
CA MET A 275 14.18 -10.15 -4.19
C MET A 275 15.56 -9.48 -4.10
N GLY A 276 16.61 -10.26 -4.14
CA GLY A 276 17.98 -9.79 -4.13
C GLY A 276 18.90 -10.64 -3.24
N VAL A 277 19.99 -10.07 -2.80
CA VAL A 277 20.93 -10.68 -1.85
C VAL A 277 21.08 -9.73 -0.67
N GLU A 278 20.82 -10.22 0.54
CA GLU A 278 20.94 -9.41 1.75
C GLU A 278 22.29 -8.71 1.83
N TYR A 279 22.24 -7.43 2.24
CA TYR A 279 23.38 -6.52 2.47
C TYR A 279 24.24 -6.21 1.23
N ARG A 280 23.79 -6.59 0.03
CA ARG A 280 24.45 -6.26 -1.22
C ARG A 280 23.90 -4.93 -1.76
N LEU A 281 24.82 -4.01 -2.11
CA LEU A 281 24.45 -2.66 -2.58
C LEU A 281 24.03 -2.60 -4.05
N GLU A 282 24.32 -3.64 -4.82
CA GLU A 282 24.03 -3.69 -6.26
C GLU A 282 23.06 -4.83 -6.57
N PRO A 283 22.04 -4.60 -7.38
CA PRO A 283 21.08 -5.62 -7.76
C PRO A 283 21.75 -6.74 -8.57
N THR A 284 21.27 -7.97 -8.41
CA THR A 284 21.73 -9.10 -9.22
C THR A 284 21.21 -8.99 -10.65
N GLU A 285 21.86 -9.68 -11.59
CA GLU A 285 21.40 -9.71 -12.97
C GLU A 285 20.02 -10.38 -13.11
N GLU A 286 19.71 -11.37 -12.27
CA GLU A 286 18.41 -11.99 -12.21
C GLU A 286 17.31 -11.01 -11.73
N GLN A 287 17.63 -10.19 -10.73
CA GLN A 287 16.74 -9.15 -10.22
C GLN A 287 16.45 -8.11 -11.30
N LYS A 288 17.50 -7.59 -11.96
CA LYS A 288 17.36 -6.65 -13.09
C LYS A 288 16.50 -7.24 -14.20
N ALA A 289 16.82 -8.47 -14.63
CA ALA A 289 16.10 -9.13 -15.71
C ALA A 289 14.61 -9.32 -15.39
N LEU A 290 14.27 -9.69 -14.13
CA LEU A 290 12.89 -9.89 -13.72
C LEU A 290 12.14 -8.56 -13.63
N TYR A 291 12.75 -7.51 -13.08
CA TYR A 291 12.08 -6.20 -12.96
C TYR A 291 11.83 -5.59 -14.35
N HIS A 292 12.75 -5.74 -15.28
CA HIS A 292 12.51 -5.35 -16.67
C HIS A 292 11.36 -6.15 -17.32
N LYS A 293 11.25 -7.47 -17.07
CA LYS A 293 10.09 -8.24 -17.52
C LYS A 293 8.78 -7.72 -16.91
N MET A 294 8.75 -7.33 -15.62
CA MET A 294 7.57 -6.74 -15.00
C MET A 294 7.15 -5.45 -15.70
N ILE A 295 8.13 -4.58 -16.04
CA ILE A 295 7.87 -3.39 -16.87
C ILE A 295 7.31 -3.79 -18.24
N ASP A 296 7.89 -4.80 -18.90
CA ASP A 296 7.40 -5.29 -20.18
C ASP A 296 5.98 -5.84 -20.14
N TRP A 297 5.57 -6.42 -19.03
CA TRP A 297 4.20 -6.94 -18.81
C TRP A 297 3.18 -5.85 -18.47
N GLY A 298 3.60 -4.64 -18.11
CA GLY A 298 2.72 -3.50 -17.86
C GLY A 298 2.89 -2.79 -16.52
N ALA A 299 3.95 -3.11 -15.75
CA ALA A 299 4.25 -2.34 -14.54
C ALA A 299 4.74 -0.92 -14.90
N ASP A 300 4.34 0.06 -14.10
CA ASP A 300 4.77 1.45 -14.23
C ASP A 300 5.84 1.81 -13.19
N ILE A 301 5.67 1.28 -11.97
CA ILE A 301 6.54 1.57 -10.84
C ILE A 301 6.88 0.26 -10.13
N ILE A 302 8.17 0.07 -9.83
CA ILE A 302 8.66 -1.04 -9.03
C ILE A 302 9.39 -0.48 -7.80
N PHE A 303 8.89 -0.83 -6.62
CA PHE A 303 9.47 -0.53 -5.32
C PHE A 303 10.00 -1.83 -4.71
N GLY A 304 11.27 -2.15 -4.97
CA GLY A 304 11.91 -3.39 -4.50
C GLY A 304 12.29 -3.36 -3.03
N GLY A 305 12.37 -4.55 -2.42
CA GLY A 305 12.76 -4.81 -1.03
C GLY A 305 13.56 -6.10 -0.90
N HIS A 306 13.90 -6.50 0.33
CA HIS A 306 14.65 -7.68 0.78
C HIS A 306 16.15 -7.46 1.06
N PRO A 307 16.97 -6.74 0.28
CA PRO A 307 18.41 -6.61 0.59
C PRO A 307 18.73 -5.93 1.91
N HIS A 308 17.78 -5.30 2.60
CA HIS A 308 17.95 -4.52 3.84
C HIS A 308 18.94 -3.35 3.71
N VAL A 309 19.36 -3.07 2.51
CA VAL A 309 20.17 -1.90 2.12
C VAL A 309 19.58 -1.31 0.86
N VAL A 310 19.79 -0.02 0.66
CA VAL A 310 19.31 0.62 -0.57
C VAL A 310 20.15 0.17 -1.77
N GLU A 311 19.47 -0.22 -2.84
CA GLU A 311 20.06 -0.46 -4.14
C GLU A 311 19.68 0.70 -5.10
N PRO A 312 20.41 0.88 -6.21
CA PRO A 312 20.18 1.98 -7.15
C PRO A 312 18.76 2.01 -7.74
N SER A 313 18.42 3.15 -8.29
CA SER A 313 17.21 3.33 -9.10
C SER A 313 17.51 3.31 -10.59
N GLU A 314 16.48 3.03 -11.40
CA GLU A 314 16.54 3.07 -12.85
C GLU A 314 15.28 3.73 -13.42
N THR A 315 15.45 4.54 -14.46
CA THR A 315 14.35 5.05 -15.27
C THR A 315 14.34 4.31 -16.61
N VAL A 316 13.25 3.60 -16.89
CA VAL A 316 13.08 2.81 -18.11
C VAL A 316 12.12 3.53 -19.06
N GLU A 317 12.54 3.72 -20.31
CA GLU A 317 11.66 4.24 -21.37
C GLU A 317 10.92 3.09 -22.04
N LYS A 318 9.58 3.10 -21.98
CA LYS A 318 8.73 2.12 -22.66
C LYS A 318 7.52 2.81 -23.31
N ASP A 319 7.32 2.56 -24.58
CA ASP A 319 6.21 3.12 -25.37
C ASP A 319 6.11 4.65 -25.33
N GLY A 320 7.27 5.33 -25.15
CA GLY A 320 7.38 6.78 -25.05
C GLY A 320 7.00 7.34 -23.68
N GLU A 321 6.94 6.49 -22.65
CA GLU A 321 6.71 6.85 -21.26
C GLU A 321 7.85 6.42 -20.37
N LYS A 322 8.12 7.22 -19.33
CA LYS A 322 9.07 6.86 -18.28
C LYS A 322 8.43 5.95 -17.25
N LYS A 323 9.08 4.83 -16.95
CA LYS A 323 8.74 3.90 -15.87
C LYS A 323 9.85 3.97 -14.82
N LEU A 324 9.49 3.68 -13.55
CA LEU A 324 10.40 3.84 -12.41
C LEU A 324 10.71 2.48 -11.78
N ILE A 325 11.98 2.20 -11.57
CA ILE A 325 12.46 1.09 -10.74
C ILE A 325 13.34 1.67 -9.63
N ILE A 326 13.12 1.26 -8.39
CA ILE A 326 14.12 1.23 -7.34
C ILE A 326 14.32 -0.23 -6.95
N TYR A 327 15.55 -0.72 -7.02
CA TYR A 327 15.84 -2.13 -6.85
C TYR A 327 15.68 -2.59 -5.40
N SER A 328 16.03 -1.75 -4.43
CA SER A 328 15.67 -1.92 -3.01
C SER A 328 15.55 -0.58 -2.32
N MET A 329 14.52 -0.42 -1.50
CA MET A 329 14.30 0.77 -0.67
C MET A 329 15.04 0.71 0.68
N GLY A 330 15.62 -0.44 1.07
CA GLY A 330 16.30 -0.66 2.33
C GLY A 330 15.41 -0.60 3.56
N ASN A 331 16.02 -0.59 4.75
CA ASN A 331 15.28 -0.55 6.01
C ASN A 331 14.69 0.83 6.30
N PHE A 332 13.40 0.88 6.65
CA PHE A 332 12.76 2.12 7.12
C PHE A 332 12.70 2.19 8.65
N ILE A 333 12.48 1.06 9.32
CA ILE A 333 12.69 0.89 10.76
C ILE A 333 13.23 -0.52 11.02
N SER A 334 14.37 -0.60 11.73
CA SER A 334 15.05 -1.87 12.02
C SER A 334 16.04 -1.69 13.18
N ASN A 335 16.51 -2.79 13.77
CA ASN A 335 17.68 -2.79 14.67
C ASN A 335 18.97 -3.27 13.97
N GLN A 336 18.92 -3.54 12.67
CA GLN A 336 20.13 -3.80 11.88
C GLN A 336 20.91 -2.49 11.71
N ARG A 337 22.18 -2.50 12.08
CA ARG A 337 23.03 -1.31 12.08
C ARG A 337 24.49 -1.66 12.33
N ILE A 338 25.36 -0.72 12.10
CA ILE A 338 26.82 -0.91 12.25
C ILE A 338 27.21 -1.53 13.60
N GLU A 339 26.51 -1.20 14.68
CA GLU A 339 26.82 -1.72 16.01
C GLU A 339 26.23 -3.10 16.30
N SER A 340 25.31 -3.63 15.47
CA SER A 340 24.62 -4.91 15.65
C SER A 340 24.95 -5.97 14.61
N MET A 341 25.50 -5.57 13.44
CA MET A 341 25.76 -6.47 12.31
C MET A 341 27.14 -7.12 12.32
N GLY A 342 27.97 -6.86 13.35
CA GLY A 342 29.29 -7.45 13.48
C GLY A 342 30.23 -7.08 12.33
N ASP A 343 30.78 -8.12 11.66
CA ASP A 343 31.75 -7.96 10.57
C ASP A 343 31.10 -7.84 9.18
N GLU A 344 29.78 -7.56 9.09
CA GLU A 344 29.10 -7.36 7.80
C GLU A 344 29.66 -6.13 7.10
N GLU A 345 30.16 -6.32 5.85
CA GLU A 345 30.87 -5.28 5.09
C GLU A 345 30.01 -4.02 4.89
N ASN A 346 28.72 -4.19 4.66
CA ASN A 346 27.78 -3.11 4.41
C ASN A 346 26.89 -2.74 5.59
N ALA A 347 27.30 -3.11 6.82
CA ALA A 347 26.52 -2.87 8.05
C ALA A 347 26.02 -1.42 8.20
N LYS A 348 26.84 -0.41 7.82
CA LYS A 348 26.40 1.00 7.86
C LYS A 348 25.23 1.33 6.94
N TRP A 349 24.97 0.51 5.93
CA TRP A 349 23.86 0.72 5.00
C TRP A 349 22.54 0.14 5.51
N THR A 350 22.58 -0.80 6.48
CA THR A 350 21.35 -1.40 7.03
C THR A 350 20.57 -0.46 7.95
N GLU A 351 21.16 0.66 8.39
CA GLU A 351 20.45 1.72 9.12
C GLU A 351 19.88 2.81 8.20
N ARG A 352 19.93 2.60 6.88
CA ARG A 352 19.55 3.56 5.84
C ARG A 352 18.44 2.98 4.97
N GLY A 353 17.56 3.84 4.53
CA GLY A 353 16.50 3.54 3.59
C GLY A 353 16.13 4.75 2.76
N VAL A 354 15.10 4.64 1.97
CA VAL A 354 14.51 5.76 1.23
C VAL A 354 13.00 5.80 1.42
N LEU A 355 12.46 7.01 1.49
CA LEU A 355 11.06 7.29 1.25
C LEU A 355 10.92 7.76 -0.21
N MET A 356 10.32 6.95 -1.03
CA MET A 356 9.98 7.32 -2.40
C MET A 356 8.78 8.25 -2.40
N ASP A 357 8.84 9.33 -3.19
CA ASP A 357 7.78 10.32 -3.35
C ASP A 357 7.49 10.51 -4.83
N VAL A 358 6.37 9.96 -5.28
CA VAL A 358 6.00 9.91 -6.70
C VAL A 358 4.66 10.61 -6.91
N THR A 359 4.62 11.60 -7.81
CA THR A 359 3.37 12.19 -8.25
C THR A 359 2.97 11.57 -9.59
N ILE A 360 1.79 10.97 -9.63
CA ILE A 360 1.15 10.49 -10.85
C ILE A 360 0.15 11.53 -11.37
N LYS A 361 -0.02 11.59 -12.68
CA LYS A 361 -0.91 12.52 -13.38
C LYS A 361 -1.77 11.79 -14.39
N LYS A 362 -3.06 12.12 -14.41
CA LYS A 362 -4.01 11.60 -15.41
C LYS A 362 -4.65 12.75 -16.15
N LYS A 363 -4.53 12.76 -17.47
CA LYS A 363 -5.14 13.75 -18.35
C LYS A 363 -5.54 13.11 -19.68
N ASP A 364 -6.72 13.46 -20.18
CA ASP A 364 -7.25 12.96 -21.46
C ASP A 364 -7.22 11.42 -21.55
N GLY A 365 -7.50 10.73 -20.42
CA GLY A 365 -7.52 9.27 -20.32
C GLY A 365 -6.14 8.62 -20.23
N LYS A 366 -5.03 9.38 -20.25
CA LYS A 366 -3.66 8.89 -20.12
C LYS A 366 -3.11 9.20 -18.73
N THR A 367 -2.51 8.17 -18.08
CA THR A 367 -1.83 8.31 -16.78
C THR A 367 -0.32 8.17 -16.95
N THR A 368 0.45 9.03 -16.32
CA THR A 368 1.92 9.05 -16.36
C THR A 368 2.51 9.39 -15.01
N ILE A 369 3.76 9.04 -14.79
CA ILE A 369 4.54 9.53 -13.65
C ILE A 369 4.95 10.97 -13.95
N GLY A 370 4.51 11.91 -13.10
CA GLY A 370 4.83 13.34 -13.23
C GLY A 370 6.18 13.68 -12.62
N THR A 371 6.39 13.32 -11.35
CA THR A 371 7.65 13.51 -10.64
C THR A 371 7.97 12.29 -9.81
N ALA A 372 9.27 12.01 -9.63
CA ALA A 372 9.74 11.02 -8.68
C ALA A 372 10.95 11.57 -7.92
N LYS A 373 10.96 11.37 -6.60
CA LYS A 373 12.06 11.72 -5.71
C LYS A 373 12.32 10.56 -4.76
N ALA A 374 13.56 10.39 -4.35
CA ALA A 374 13.95 9.51 -3.26
C ALA A 374 14.46 10.39 -2.11
N HIS A 375 13.81 10.33 -0.97
CA HIS A 375 14.22 11.02 0.25
C HIS A 375 15.03 10.04 1.10
N PRO A 376 16.34 10.24 1.28
CA PRO A 376 17.15 9.39 2.13
C PRO A 376 16.63 9.37 3.56
N THR A 377 16.54 8.16 4.15
CA THR A 377 16.15 7.97 5.54
C THR A 377 17.26 7.31 6.35
N TRP A 378 17.20 7.47 7.66
CA TRP A 378 18.14 6.86 8.58
C TRP A 378 17.44 6.48 9.89
N VAL A 379 17.70 5.26 10.36
CA VAL A 379 17.15 4.78 11.64
C VAL A 379 18.04 5.27 12.77
N ASN A 380 17.62 6.33 13.45
CA ASN A 380 18.26 6.79 14.66
C ASN A 380 18.02 5.81 15.81
N ARG A 381 19.09 5.52 16.58
CA ARG A 381 19.03 4.76 17.82
C ARG A 381 19.84 5.46 18.92
N THR A 382 19.14 6.10 19.85
CA THR A 382 19.78 6.76 20.99
C THR A 382 19.41 6.07 22.31
N PRO A 383 20.39 5.90 23.27
CA PRO A 383 20.09 5.24 24.54
C PRO A 383 19.06 6.02 25.38
N LYS A 384 18.08 5.32 25.95
CA LYS A 384 17.15 5.87 26.97
C LYS A 384 17.80 6.02 28.33
N GLY A 385 19.04 5.48 28.54
CA GLY A 385 19.72 5.48 29.81
C GLY A 385 19.11 4.54 30.86
N THR A 386 18.19 3.69 30.46
CA THR A 386 17.48 2.71 31.29
C THR A 386 17.59 1.32 30.71
N PHE A 387 17.19 0.31 31.51
CA PHE A 387 17.26 -1.10 31.13
C PHE A 387 15.89 -1.75 31.31
N SER A 388 15.60 -2.80 30.53
CA SER A 388 14.45 -3.66 30.76
C SER A 388 14.59 -4.42 32.09
N PRO A 389 13.51 -5.04 32.63
CA PRO A 389 13.59 -5.89 33.81
C PRO A 389 14.58 -7.07 33.64
N GLU A 390 14.79 -7.54 32.42
CA GLU A 390 15.72 -8.60 32.05
C GLU A 390 17.17 -8.11 31.85
N GLY A 391 17.41 -6.78 31.95
CA GLY A 391 18.74 -6.18 31.86
C GLY A 391 19.17 -5.77 30.45
N TYR A 392 18.27 -5.71 29.46
CA TYR A 392 18.56 -5.22 28.12
C TYR A 392 18.54 -3.69 28.09
N PRO A 393 19.54 -3.01 27.47
CA PRO A 393 19.52 -1.57 27.32
C PRO A 393 18.37 -1.12 26.43
N LEU A 394 17.67 -0.06 26.84
CA LEU A 394 16.55 0.52 26.11
C LEU A 394 16.99 1.71 25.27
N TYR A 395 16.37 1.86 24.10
CA TYR A 395 16.73 2.88 23.12
C TYR A 395 15.48 3.61 22.60
N HIS A 396 15.67 4.86 22.19
CA HIS A 396 14.78 5.53 21.25
C HIS A 396 15.10 5.03 19.84
N TYR A 397 14.10 4.52 19.12
CA TYR A 397 14.20 4.16 17.71
C TYR A 397 13.31 5.09 16.91
N GLN A 398 13.89 5.87 16.01
CA GLN A 398 13.18 6.89 15.24
C GLN A 398 13.71 6.91 13.82
N THR A 399 12.82 6.87 12.84
CA THR A 399 13.21 7.07 11.44
C THR A 399 13.27 8.56 11.14
N TYR A 400 14.39 9.01 10.61
CA TYR A 400 14.65 10.39 10.18
C TYR A 400 14.55 10.47 8.65
N ILE A 401 13.89 11.52 8.13
CA ILE A 401 14.09 11.97 6.75
C ILE A 401 15.29 12.90 6.77
N LEU A 402 16.36 12.53 6.08
CA LEU A 402 17.65 13.19 6.27
C LEU A 402 17.66 14.67 5.89
N GLU A 403 16.81 15.11 4.98
CA GLU A 403 16.64 16.52 4.62
C GLU A 403 16.28 17.41 5.84
N ASP A 404 15.57 16.85 6.81
CA ASP A 404 15.20 17.59 8.04
C ASP A 404 16.36 17.69 9.05
N PHE A 405 17.45 16.91 8.88
CA PHE A 405 18.55 16.76 9.83
C PHE A 405 19.93 17.17 9.29
N ILE A 406 20.07 17.45 7.99
CA ILE A 406 21.30 18.02 7.41
C ILE A 406 21.44 19.51 7.69
N GLU A 407 22.48 20.15 7.21
CA GLU A 407 22.67 21.61 7.32
C GLU A 407 21.48 22.37 6.71
N GLY A 408 20.87 23.24 7.52
CA GLY A 408 19.65 23.97 7.16
C GLY A 408 18.33 23.22 7.41
N GLY A 409 18.39 21.95 7.81
CA GLY A 409 17.20 21.16 8.17
C GLY A 409 16.59 21.58 9.51
N SER A 410 15.29 21.40 9.66
CA SER A 410 14.48 21.87 10.80
C SER A 410 14.83 21.23 12.14
N HIS A 411 15.49 20.06 12.14
CA HIS A 411 15.83 19.27 13.33
C HIS A 411 17.33 19.13 13.59
N ARG A 412 18.18 19.79 12.77
CA ARG A 412 19.63 19.72 12.87
C ARG A 412 20.19 20.02 14.26
N ASP A 413 19.65 21.05 14.92
CA ASP A 413 20.15 21.53 16.22
C ASP A 413 19.87 20.56 17.38
N GLN A 414 19.05 19.55 17.19
CA GLN A 414 18.74 18.51 18.18
C GLN A 414 19.84 17.45 18.28
N LEU A 415 20.76 17.39 17.31
CA LEU A 415 21.77 16.34 17.17
C LEU A 415 23.09 16.73 17.83
N ASP A 416 23.80 15.74 18.39
CA ASP A 416 25.21 15.88 18.72
C ASP A 416 26.11 15.88 17.48
N GLU A 417 27.36 16.33 17.61
CA GLU A 417 28.28 16.48 16.46
C GLU A 417 28.60 15.14 15.78
N ALA A 418 28.70 14.04 16.53
CA ALA A 418 28.99 12.73 15.96
C ALA A 418 27.81 12.22 15.10
N THR A 419 26.57 12.44 15.56
CA THR A 419 25.37 12.10 14.81
C THR A 419 25.21 12.99 13.57
N LYS A 420 25.53 14.28 13.66
CA LYS A 420 25.56 15.20 12.51
C LYS A 420 26.49 14.70 11.41
N GLU A 421 27.72 14.30 11.76
CA GLU A 421 28.71 13.78 10.80
C GLU A 421 28.22 12.48 10.13
N ARG A 422 27.61 11.57 10.88
CA ARG A 422 27.03 10.33 10.34
C ARG A 422 25.90 10.63 9.34
N ILE A 423 25.01 11.55 9.69
CA ILE A 423 23.88 11.94 8.86
C ILE A 423 24.33 12.63 7.58
N ASP A 424 25.27 13.58 7.65
CA ASP A 424 25.81 14.26 6.47
C ASP A 424 26.48 13.28 5.52
N THR A 425 27.23 12.32 6.07
CA THR A 425 27.85 11.24 5.30
C THR A 425 26.79 10.35 4.65
N ALA A 426 25.78 9.91 5.42
CA ALA A 426 24.71 9.07 4.93
C ALA A 426 23.91 9.77 3.81
N TYR A 427 23.55 11.04 4.01
CA TYR A 427 22.80 11.81 3.01
C TYR A 427 23.56 11.92 1.68
N LYS A 428 24.86 12.23 1.73
CA LYS A 428 25.68 12.31 0.54
C LYS A 428 25.80 10.96 -0.17
N GLU A 429 26.21 9.91 0.55
CA GLU A 429 26.41 8.57 0.00
C GLU A 429 25.10 8.02 -0.59
N MET A 430 23.96 8.23 0.09
CA MET A 430 22.66 7.78 -0.35
C MET A 430 22.21 8.45 -1.66
N ASN A 431 22.32 9.78 -1.77
CA ASN A 431 21.94 10.48 -3.00
C ASN A 431 22.81 10.06 -4.20
N GLU A 432 24.11 9.85 -3.96
CA GLU A 432 25.03 9.36 -5.01
C GLU A 432 24.67 7.93 -5.44
N HIS A 433 24.32 7.06 -4.48
CA HIS A 433 24.07 5.64 -4.71
C HIS A 433 22.69 5.37 -5.33
N VAL A 434 21.63 5.99 -4.81
CA VAL A 434 20.27 5.87 -5.37
C VAL A 434 20.24 6.32 -6.82
N GLY A 435 20.97 7.37 -7.16
CA GLY A 435 21.19 7.84 -8.52
C GLY A 435 19.93 8.21 -9.29
N LEU A 436 18.79 8.47 -8.62
CA LEU A 436 17.53 8.79 -9.26
C LEU A 436 17.64 10.10 -10.06
N LYS A 437 17.38 10.00 -11.35
CA LYS A 437 17.32 11.13 -12.28
C LYS A 437 15.94 11.17 -12.91
N TRP A 438 15.09 12.03 -12.37
CA TRP A 438 13.73 12.23 -12.87
C TRP A 438 13.53 13.71 -13.19
N ASP A 439 13.73 14.07 -14.45
CA ASP A 439 13.56 15.43 -14.99
C ASP A 439 12.22 15.60 -15.71
#